data_48f4408f5ca683c2030b710a0b467057
#
_entry.id   48f4408f5ca683c2030b710a0b467057
#
_cell.length_a   1.000
_cell.length_b   1.000
_cell.length_c   1.000
_cell.angle_alpha   90.00
_cell.angle_beta   90.00
_cell.angle_gamma   90.00
#
_symmetry.space_group_name_H-M   'P 1'
#
loop_
_entity.id
_entity.type
_entity.pdbx_description
1 polymer ?
#
loop_
_entity_poly.entity_id
_entity_poly.type
_entity_poly.pdbx_seq_one_letter_code
_entity_poly.pdbx_strand_id
1 'polypeptide(L)'
;MKKNKEFLYNYLNAYAPVAQETEGQKIWTDYITPFSDFMYTDAYGTSYGLLKRKLKKYDTLDVNTHKVVIEAHCDEIAWIITNIEADGMIRVKRHGGSDNMIAPSKTVMIHTHNGTRVKGVFGWPAIHTRKSYVEKGYEQEELWVDTGLKDLKAVNKAGVEVGNLITFDDQFHEMGDYYVGRSLD
;
A
#
# COMPACT_ATOMS: atom_id res chain seq x y z
N MET A 1 -1.93 -15.89 20.44
CA MET A 1 -1.95 -14.41 20.50
C MET A 1 -0.68 -13.75 19.97
N LYS A 2 0.56 -14.11 20.41
CA LYS A 2 1.80 -13.45 19.96
C LYS A 2 2.05 -13.56 18.45
N LYS A 3 1.89 -14.75 17.87
CA LYS A 3 2.06 -14.98 16.41
C LYS A 3 1.05 -14.20 15.52
N ASN A 4 -0.18 -14.02 15.98
CA ASN A 4 -1.18 -13.28 15.22
C ASN A 4 -0.89 -11.78 15.20
N LYS A 5 -0.38 -11.22 16.32
CA LYS A 5 0.06 -9.82 16.39
C LYS A 5 1.30 -9.58 15.49
N GLU A 6 2.23 -10.52 15.48
CA GLU A 6 3.43 -10.44 14.63
C GLU A 6 3.05 -10.49 13.13
N PHE A 7 2.13 -11.40 12.75
CA PHE A 7 1.60 -11.44 11.40
C PHE A 7 0.93 -10.10 11.04
N LEU A 8 0.03 -9.60 11.90
CA LEU A 8 -0.69 -8.37 11.66
C LEU A 8 0.27 -7.17 11.50
N TYR A 9 1.29 -7.08 12.36
CA TYR A 9 2.33 -6.06 12.28
C TYR A 9 3.09 -6.13 10.95
N ASN A 10 3.56 -7.30 10.56
CA ASN A 10 4.30 -7.48 9.32
C ASN A 10 3.45 -7.22 8.09
N TYR A 11 2.20 -7.70 8.09
CA TYR A 11 1.28 -7.56 6.97
C TYR A 11 0.86 -6.11 6.74
N LEU A 12 0.47 -5.38 7.80
CA LEU A 12 0.02 -4.00 7.70
C LEU A 12 1.16 -2.98 7.55
N ASN A 13 2.41 -3.38 7.77
CA ASN A 13 3.59 -2.57 7.46
C ASN A 13 4.21 -2.91 6.11
N ALA A 14 3.83 -4.02 5.50
CA ALA A 14 4.22 -4.35 4.13
C ALA A 14 3.71 -3.29 3.15
N TYR A 15 4.38 -3.16 2.03
CA TYR A 15 3.95 -2.29 0.95
C TYR A 15 3.23 -3.11 -0.11
N ALA A 16 1.96 -2.82 -0.28
CA ALA A 16 1.10 -3.51 -1.23
C ALA A 16 0.26 -2.49 -2.02
N PRO A 17 0.89 -1.49 -2.67
CA PRO A 17 0.14 -0.55 -3.47
C PRO A 17 -0.54 -1.27 -4.64
N VAL A 18 -1.68 -0.74 -5.08
CA VAL A 18 -2.45 -1.28 -6.21
C VAL A 18 -1.53 -1.66 -7.38
N ALA A 19 -1.69 -2.89 -7.89
CA ALA A 19 -0.89 -3.53 -8.94
C ALA A 19 0.56 -3.91 -8.55
N GLN A 20 0.95 -3.80 -7.27
CA GLN A 20 2.24 -4.26 -6.74
C GLN A 20 2.09 -4.94 -5.37
N GLU A 21 1.10 -5.80 -5.21
CA GLU A 21 0.69 -6.42 -3.96
C GLU A 21 1.58 -7.60 -3.53
N THR A 22 2.63 -7.92 -4.27
CA THR A 22 3.44 -9.14 -4.09
C THR A 22 4.01 -9.29 -2.68
N GLU A 23 4.44 -8.21 -2.03
CA GLU A 23 4.99 -8.26 -0.67
C GLU A 23 3.91 -8.65 0.36
N GLY A 24 2.75 -7.99 0.32
CA GLY A 24 1.61 -8.31 1.17
C GLY A 24 1.07 -9.72 0.93
N GLN A 25 0.89 -10.10 -0.34
CA GLN A 25 0.44 -11.43 -0.74
C GLN A 25 1.37 -12.53 -0.22
N LYS A 26 2.70 -12.31 -0.32
CA LYS A 26 3.66 -13.28 0.20
C LYS A 26 3.53 -13.48 1.71
N ILE A 27 3.44 -12.40 2.48
CA ILE A 27 3.28 -12.48 3.95
C ILE A 27 1.98 -13.22 4.30
N TRP A 28 0.89 -12.94 3.58
CA TRP A 28 -0.38 -13.62 3.79
C TRP A 28 -0.31 -15.10 3.45
N THR A 29 0.26 -15.46 2.29
CA THR A 29 0.38 -16.87 1.86
C THR A 29 1.27 -17.66 2.80
N ASP A 30 2.40 -17.11 3.23
CA ASP A 30 3.30 -17.76 4.20
C ASP A 30 2.59 -18.00 5.54
N TYR A 31 1.77 -17.06 5.99
CA TYR A 31 1.02 -17.19 7.24
C TYR A 31 -0.11 -18.20 7.17
N ILE A 32 -0.89 -18.23 6.08
CA ILE A 32 -2.09 -19.07 5.96
C ILE A 32 -1.76 -20.52 5.54
N THR A 33 -0.64 -20.75 4.88
CA THR A 33 -0.23 -22.07 4.37
C THR A 33 -0.29 -23.17 5.43
N PRO A 34 0.23 -23.01 6.66
CA PRO A 34 0.16 -24.05 7.69
C PRO A 34 -1.26 -24.42 8.14
N PHE A 35 -2.24 -23.60 7.84
CA PHE A 35 -3.65 -23.78 8.21
C PHE A 35 -4.50 -24.28 7.04
N SER A 36 -3.94 -24.33 5.83
CA SER A 36 -4.64 -24.68 4.61
C SER A 36 -4.32 -26.10 4.15
N ASP A 37 -5.33 -26.81 3.64
CA ASP A 37 -5.13 -28.11 2.99
C ASP A 37 -4.61 -27.94 1.55
N PHE A 38 -4.83 -26.76 0.96
CA PHE A 38 -4.39 -26.42 -0.38
C PHE A 38 -4.21 -24.91 -0.53
N MET A 39 -3.15 -24.50 -1.21
CA MET A 39 -2.86 -23.10 -1.57
C MET A 39 -2.76 -22.97 -3.08
N TYR A 40 -3.31 -21.89 -3.61
CA TYR A 40 -3.24 -21.56 -5.02
C TYR A 40 -3.16 -20.03 -5.20
N THR A 41 -2.37 -19.61 -6.17
CA THR A 41 -2.34 -18.21 -6.63
C THR A 41 -2.58 -18.20 -8.13
N ASP A 42 -3.55 -17.43 -8.59
CA ASP A 42 -3.88 -17.35 -10.00
C ASP A 42 -2.95 -16.37 -10.78
N ALA A 43 -3.17 -16.27 -12.08
CA ALA A 43 -2.36 -15.41 -12.95
C ALA A 43 -2.56 -13.91 -12.68
N TYR A 44 -3.61 -13.52 -11.96
CA TYR A 44 -3.85 -12.14 -11.54
C TYR A 44 -3.24 -11.79 -10.18
N GLY A 45 -2.64 -12.78 -9.51
CA GLY A 45 -2.06 -12.62 -8.18
C GLY A 45 -3.04 -12.88 -7.03
N THR A 46 -4.30 -13.26 -7.31
CA THR A 46 -5.27 -13.62 -6.27
C THR A 46 -4.88 -14.95 -5.62
N SER A 47 -4.71 -14.95 -4.30
CA SER A 47 -4.29 -16.13 -3.55
C SER A 47 -5.45 -16.73 -2.75
N TYR A 48 -5.54 -18.06 -2.77
CA TYR A 48 -6.60 -18.83 -2.14
C TYR A 48 -6.02 -19.84 -1.17
N GLY A 49 -6.50 -19.83 0.07
CA GLY A 49 -6.29 -20.92 1.02
C GLY A 49 -7.56 -21.73 1.16
N LEU A 50 -7.51 -23.02 0.87
CA LEU A 50 -8.62 -23.94 0.99
C LEU A 50 -8.50 -24.78 2.25
N LEU A 51 -9.53 -24.76 3.10
CA LEU A 51 -9.70 -25.65 4.24
C LEU A 51 -10.84 -26.62 3.97
N LYS A 52 -10.51 -27.92 3.88
CA LYS A 52 -11.50 -28.97 3.68
C LYS A 52 -12.14 -29.37 4.99
N ARG A 53 -13.46 -29.58 4.97
CA ARG A 53 -14.16 -30.17 6.11
C ARG A 53 -13.59 -31.58 6.38
N LYS A 54 -13.17 -31.85 7.62
CA LYS A 54 -12.87 -33.22 8.05
C LYS A 54 -14.17 -33.99 8.15
N LEU A 55 -14.42 -34.91 7.22
CA LEU A 55 -15.59 -35.78 7.24
C LEU A 55 -15.48 -36.77 8.37
N LYS A 56 -16.57 -36.97 9.11
CA LYS A 56 -16.71 -38.13 10.02
C LYS A 56 -16.95 -39.38 9.18
N LYS A 57 -16.66 -40.57 9.76
CA LYS A 57 -16.71 -41.90 9.09
C LYS A 57 -18.03 -42.18 8.32
N TYR A 58 -19.11 -41.49 8.67
CA TYR A 58 -20.45 -41.67 8.08
C TYR A 58 -20.94 -40.45 7.28
N ASP A 59 -20.13 -39.43 7.10
CA ASP A 59 -20.50 -38.30 6.26
C ASP A 59 -20.36 -38.65 4.80
N THR A 60 -21.42 -38.60 4.03
CA THR A 60 -21.39 -38.70 2.56
C THR A 60 -20.93 -37.35 2.00
N LEU A 61 -20.02 -37.40 1.03
CA LEU A 61 -19.69 -36.22 0.22
C LEU A 61 -20.88 -35.93 -0.70
N ASP A 62 -21.72 -35.01 -0.29
CA ASP A 62 -22.69 -34.41 -1.19
C ASP A 62 -21.97 -33.39 -2.09
N VAL A 63 -22.14 -33.54 -3.40
CA VAL A 63 -21.64 -32.58 -4.41
C VAL A 63 -22.23 -31.15 -4.20
N ASN A 64 -23.33 -31.06 -3.45
CA ASN A 64 -23.96 -29.81 -3.02
C ASN A 64 -23.44 -29.28 -1.69
N THR A 65 -22.29 -29.74 -1.21
CA THR A 65 -21.68 -29.22 0.02
C THR A 65 -21.54 -27.70 -0.07
N HIS A 66 -22.15 -26.99 0.86
CA HIS A 66 -22.04 -25.53 0.93
C HIS A 66 -20.58 -25.12 1.07
N LYS A 67 -20.13 -24.22 0.20
CA LYS A 67 -18.84 -23.57 0.26
C LYS A 67 -19.03 -22.22 0.96
N VAL A 68 -18.17 -21.92 1.90
CA VAL A 68 -18.07 -20.59 2.52
C VAL A 68 -16.79 -19.96 1.97
N VAL A 69 -16.93 -18.79 1.37
CA VAL A 69 -15.81 -17.98 0.88
C VAL A 69 -15.70 -16.76 1.79
N ILE A 70 -14.49 -16.51 2.30
CA ILE A 70 -14.14 -15.27 2.99
C ILE A 70 -13.20 -14.54 2.06
N GLU A 71 -13.60 -13.38 1.59
CA GLU A 71 -12.88 -12.56 0.63
C GLU A 71 -12.47 -11.24 1.26
N ALA A 72 -11.26 -10.78 0.97
CA ALA A 72 -10.76 -9.45 1.29
C ALA A 72 -9.71 -9.05 0.25
N HIS A 73 -9.57 -7.74 -0.02
CA HIS A 73 -8.46 -7.24 -0.81
C HIS A 73 -7.21 -7.04 0.05
N CYS A 74 -6.05 -6.96 -0.60
CA CYS A 74 -4.75 -6.81 0.07
C CYS A 74 -3.99 -5.55 -0.37
N ASP A 75 -4.53 -4.81 -1.34
CA ASP A 75 -3.89 -3.60 -1.84
C ASP A 75 -4.18 -2.40 -0.94
N GLU A 76 -3.30 -1.41 -1.04
CA GLU A 76 -3.44 -0.10 -0.41
C GLU A 76 -3.43 1.01 -1.46
N ILE A 77 -4.07 2.13 -1.14
CA ILE A 77 -4.04 3.34 -1.96
C ILE A 77 -2.62 3.89 -2.09
N ALA A 78 -2.32 4.49 -3.25
CA ALA A 78 -1.00 5.02 -3.55
C ALA A 78 -1.08 6.29 -4.42
N TRP A 79 0.08 6.85 -4.72
CA TRP A 79 0.30 7.79 -5.82
C TRP A 79 1.30 7.20 -6.80
N ILE A 80 1.25 7.68 -8.03
CA ILE A 80 2.21 7.33 -9.08
C ILE A 80 2.96 8.58 -9.54
N ILE A 81 4.27 8.47 -9.74
CA ILE A 81 5.10 9.54 -10.26
C ILE A 81 4.77 9.77 -11.72
N THR A 82 4.42 11.01 -12.08
CA THR A 82 4.08 11.40 -13.46
C THR A 82 5.15 12.27 -14.11
N ASN A 83 5.91 13.01 -13.32
CA ASN A 83 7.02 13.83 -13.80
C ASN A 83 8.02 14.12 -12.67
N ILE A 84 9.27 14.40 -13.01
CA ILE A 84 10.30 14.87 -12.09
C ILE A 84 10.85 16.16 -12.69
N GLU A 85 10.70 17.26 -11.95
CA GLU A 85 11.12 18.59 -12.38
C GLU A 85 12.65 18.74 -12.34
N ALA A 86 13.18 19.75 -13.01
CA ALA A 86 14.63 19.99 -13.08
C ALA A 86 15.26 20.24 -11.70
N ASP A 87 14.50 20.82 -10.77
CA ASP A 87 14.87 21.09 -9.38
C ASP A 87 14.71 19.89 -8.45
N GLY A 88 14.27 18.74 -8.97
CA GLY A 88 14.07 17.49 -8.22
C GLY A 88 12.69 17.33 -7.59
N MET A 89 11.77 18.29 -7.75
CA MET A 89 10.39 18.15 -7.28
C MET A 89 9.64 17.11 -8.12
N ILE A 90 8.89 16.24 -7.44
CA ILE A 90 8.25 15.08 -8.06
C ILE A 90 6.75 15.36 -8.18
N ARG A 91 6.23 15.33 -9.41
CA ARG A 91 4.79 15.42 -9.68
C ARG A 91 4.15 14.05 -9.60
N VAL A 92 2.98 14.01 -9.02
CA VAL A 92 2.28 12.76 -8.71
C VAL A 92 0.84 12.78 -9.19
N LYS A 93 0.27 11.60 -9.36
CA LYS A 93 -1.16 11.38 -9.61
C LYS A 93 -1.66 10.32 -8.64
N ARG A 94 -2.93 10.43 -8.23
CA ARG A 94 -3.57 9.40 -7.41
C ARG A 94 -3.58 8.07 -8.12
N HIS A 95 -3.30 7.02 -7.36
CA HIS A 95 -3.42 5.64 -7.79
C HIS A 95 -4.31 4.93 -6.77
N GLY A 96 -5.55 4.69 -7.15
CA GLY A 96 -6.62 4.34 -6.22
C GLY A 96 -7.35 5.56 -5.64
N GLY A 97 -8.02 5.37 -4.51
CA GLY A 97 -8.89 6.35 -3.85
C GLY A 97 -8.19 7.34 -2.91
N SER A 98 -6.90 7.63 -3.12
CA SER A 98 -6.14 8.55 -2.25
C SER A 98 -6.79 9.92 -2.16
N ASP A 99 -6.90 10.47 -0.95
CA ASP A 99 -7.44 11.81 -0.72
C ASP A 99 -6.32 12.85 -0.72
N ASN A 100 -6.43 13.85 -1.60
CA ASN A 100 -5.47 14.95 -1.70
C ASN A 100 -5.41 15.79 -0.43
N MET A 101 -6.51 15.86 0.34
CA MET A 101 -6.61 16.70 1.53
C MET A 101 -5.75 16.23 2.69
N ILE A 102 -5.48 14.92 2.77
CA ILE A 102 -4.66 14.33 3.83
C ILE A 102 -3.19 14.19 3.44
N ALA A 103 -2.84 14.45 2.18
CA ALA A 103 -1.47 14.28 1.67
C ALA A 103 -0.48 15.37 2.15
N PRO A 104 -0.85 16.66 2.21
CA PRO A 104 0.09 17.72 2.59
C PRO A 104 0.82 17.44 3.90
N SER A 105 2.15 17.60 3.89
CA SER A 105 3.05 17.37 5.03
C SER A 105 3.20 15.91 5.49
N LYS A 106 2.55 14.97 4.83
CA LYS A 106 2.76 13.55 5.11
C LYS A 106 4.11 13.08 4.58
N THR A 107 4.81 12.30 5.40
CA THR A 107 5.97 11.53 4.93
C THR A 107 5.52 10.37 4.08
N VAL A 108 6.32 10.07 3.07
CA VAL A 108 6.02 9.03 2.09
C VAL A 108 7.23 8.16 1.80
N MET A 109 6.95 6.99 1.25
CA MET A 109 7.93 6.06 0.73
C MET A 109 7.72 5.88 -0.77
N ILE A 110 8.74 6.16 -1.56
CA ILE A 110 8.80 5.90 -2.99
C ILE A 110 9.35 4.49 -3.20
N HIS A 111 8.64 3.66 -3.94
CA HIS A 111 9.01 2.29 -4.27
C HIS A 111 9.62 2.26 -5.67
N THR A 112 10.93 2.12 -5.74
CA THR A 112 11.65 2.12 -7.02
C THR A 112 11.64 0.74 -7.67
N HIS A 113 11.76 0.67 -8.99
CA HIS A 113 11.76 -0.59 -9.73
C HIS A 113 12.94 -1.51 -9.38
N ASN A 114 14.05 -0.94 -8.88
CA ASN A 114 15.22 -1.73 -8.43
C ASN A 114 15.09 -2.24 -7.00
N GLY A 115 13.94 -2.02 -6.34
CA GLY A 115 13.67 -2.44 -4.96
C GLY A 115 14.21 -1.50 -3.87
N THR A 116 14.85 -0.38 -4.24
CA THR A 116 15.25 0.66 -3.29
C THR A 116 14.01 1.43 -2.82
N ARG A 117 14.06 1.92 -1.58
CA ARG A 117 13.01 2.76 -1.00
C ARG A 117 13.59 4.13 -0.70
N VAL A 118 12.93 5.19 -1.21
CA VAL A 118 13.36 6.57 -1.03
C VAL A 118 12.29 7.34 -0.26
N LYS A 119 12.68 7.98 0.85
CA LYS A 119 11.76 8.82 1.62
C LYS A 119 11.53 10.16 0.93
N GLY A 120 10.33 10.68 1.10
CA GLY A 120 9.95 12.01 0.68
C GLY A 120 8.88 12.60 1.60
N VAL A 121 8.51 13.83 1.30
CA VAL A 121 7.42 14.54 1.99
C VAL A 121 6.52 15.17 0.94
N PHE A 122 5.21 15.06 1.12
CA PHE A 122 4.26 15.82 0.32
C PHE A 122 4.36 17.31 0.63
N GLY A 123 4.67 18.08 -0.41
CA GLY A 123 4.64 19.54 -0.40
C GLY A 123 3.40 20.09 -1.10
N TRP A 124 3.11 21.35 -0.85
CA TRP A 124 2.02 22.12 -1.42
C TRP A 124 2.28 23.61 -1.21
N PRO A 125 1.65 24.54 -1.99
CA PRO A 125 1.94 25.96 -1.90
C PRO A 125 1.73 26.52 -0.50
N ALA A 126 2.70 27.28 0.01
CA ALA A 126 2.58 27.99 1.27
C ALA A 126 1.39 28.97 1.22
N ILE A 127 0.75 29.20 2.37
CA ILE A 127 -0.51 29.97 2.45
C ILE A 127 -0.45 31.33 1.77
N HIS A 128 0.68 32.06 1.89
CA HIS A 128 0.86 33.40 1.29
C HIS A 128 1.26 33.39 -0.19
N THR A 129 1.53 32.22 -0.76
CA THR A 129 1.79 32.07 -2.20
C THR A 129 0.58 31.58 -2.98
N ARG A 130 -0.51 31.23 -2.29
CA ARG A 130 -1.74 30.72 -2.91
C ARG A 130 -2.48 31.85 -3.63
N LYS A 131 -3.08 31.51 -4.78
CA LYS A 131 -3.86 32.45 -5.60
C LYS A 131 -5.16 32.93 -4.93
N SER A 132 -5.63 32.24 -3.90
CA SER A 132 -6.84 32.55 -3.18
C SER A 132 -6.63 32.36 -1.68
N TYR A 133 -7.10 33.31 -0.87
CA TYR A 133 -7.17 33.16 0.59
C TYR A 133 -8.34 32.28 1.06
N VAL A 134 -9.18 31.83 0.12
CA VAL A 134 -10.25 30.87 0.45
C VAL A 134 -9.63 29.51 0.63
N GLU A 135 -9.86 28.88 1.77
CA GLU A 135 -9.49 27.50 2.02
C GLU A 135 -10.30 26.61 1.08
N LYS A 136 -9.71 26.35 -0.07
CA LYS A 136 -10.18 25.32 -1.00
C LYS A 136 -9.46 24.02 -0.68
N GLY A 137 -10.14 22.90 -0.96
CA GLY A 137 -9.46 21.62 -1.13
C GLY A 137 -8.38 21.74 -2.22
N TYR A 138 -7.28 20.99 -2.04
CA TYR A 138 -6.15 21.04 -2.96
C TYR A 138 -6.49 20.32 -4.24
N GLU A 139 -6.17 20.95 -5.37
CA GLU A 139 -6.13 20.26 -6.64
C GLU A 139 -4.89 19.35 -6.67
N GLN A 140 -5.01 18.22 -7.34
CA GLN A 140 -3.93 17.23 -7.39
C GLN A 140 -2.65 17.82 -7.98
N GLU A 141 -2.76 18.71 -8.95
CA GLU A 141 -1.67 19.39 -9.64
C GLU A 141 -0.87 20.34 -8.73
N GLU A 142 -1.43 20.71 -7.59
CA GLU A 142 -0.79 21.55 -6.58
C GLU A 142 0.11 20.75 -5.62
N LEU A 143 -0.01 19.42 -5.65
CA LEU A 143 0.80 18.52 -4.81
C LEU A 143 2.10 18.13 -5.52
N TRP A 144 3.16 18.02 -4.75
CA TRP A 144 4.42 17.42 -5.17
C TRP A 144 5.04 16.63 -4.03
N VAL A 145 6.02 15.80 -4.35
CA VAL A 145 6.85 15.12 -3.34
C VAL A 145 8.26 15.67 -3.42
N ASP A 146 8.80 16.06 -2.27
CA ASP A 146 10.16 16.48 -2.08
C ASP A 146 10.93 15.36 -1.35
N THR A 147 12.03 14.92 -1.96
CA THR A 147 12.94 13.90 -1.41
C THR A 147 14.17 14.52 -0.73
N GLY A 148 14.29 15.84 -0.72
CA GLY A 148 15.50 16.55 -0.27
C GLY A 148 16.68 16.42 -1.23
N LEU A 149 16.50 15.81 -2.41
CA LEU A 149 17.52 15.70 -3.45
C LEU A 149 17.50 16.94 -4.34
N LYS A 150 18.68 17.49 -4.60
CA LYS A 150 18.85 18.87 -5.11
C LYS A 150 18.42 19.10 -6.56
N ASP A 151 18.31 18.06 -7.38
CA ASP A 151 18.02 18.16 -8.81
C ASP A 151 17.56 16.82 -9.41
N LEU A 152 17.03 16.86 -10.63
CA LEU A 152 16.59 15.68 -11.39
C LEU A 152 17.67 14.59 -11.47
N LYS A 153 18.95 14.97 -11.65
CA LYS A 153 20.05 14.01 -11.74
C LYS A 153 20.25 13.24 -10.44
N ALA A 154 20.15 13.93 -9.29
CA ALA A 154 20.26 13.31 -7.97
C ALA A 154 19.08 12.37 -7.70
N VAL A 155 17.86 12.77 -8.08
CA VAL A 155 16.64 11.96 -7.95
C VAL A 155 16.74 10.69 -8.78
N ASN A 156 17.14 10.80 -10.04
CA ASN A 156 17.33 9.63 -10.92
C ASN A 156 18.46 8.71 -10.42
N LYS A 157 19.55 9.28 -9.89
CA LYS A 157 20.65 8.50 -9.28
C LYS A 157 20.19 7.69 -8.06
N ALA A 158 19.20 8.17 -7.33
CA ALA A 158 18.58 7.44 -6.22
C ALA A 158 17.63 6.31 -6.70
N GLY A 159 17.43 6.15 -8.01
CA GLY A 159 16.57 5.14 -8.62
C GLY A 159 15.11 5.56 -8.75
N VAL A 160 14.80 6.83 -8.46
CA VAL A 160 13.44 7.35 -8.57
C VAL A 160 13.15 7.73 -10.01
N GLU A 161 12.07 7.19 -10.56
CA GLU A 161 11.68 7.32 -11.95
C GLU A 161 10.17 7.54 -12.09
N VAL A 162 9.74 8.08 -13.23
CA VAL A 162 8.32 8.15 -13.61
C VAL A 162 7.74 6.73 -13.62
N GLY A 163 6.55 6.58 -13.05
CA GLY A 163 5.89 5.27 -12.90
C GLY A 163 6.17 4.57 -11.55
N ASN A 164 7.13 5.06 -10.75
CA ASN A 164 7.28 4.54 -9.38
C ASN A 164 6.05 4.88 -8.54
N LEU A 165 5.67 3.96 -7.66
CA LEU A 165 4.56 4.15 -6.74
C LEU A 165 5.03 4.76 -5.43
N ILE A 166 4.12 5.47 -4.76
CA ILE A 166 4.36 6.19 -3.52
C ILE A 166 3.26 5.84 -2.55
N THR A 167 3.62 5.40 -1.35
CA THR A 167 2.67 5.18 -0.25
C THR A 167 2.98 6.11 0.91
N PHE A 168 2.03 6.33 1.82
CA PHE A 168 2.33 6.98 3.10
C PHE A 168 3.34 6.14 3.90
N ASP A 169 4.18 6.80 4.71
CA ASP A 169 5.15 6.14 5.60
C ASP A 169 4.59 5.93 7.03
N ASP A 170 3.27 6.06 7.19
CA ASP A 170 2.60 5.81 8.47
C ASP A 170 2.68 4.31 8.82
N GLN A 171 3.31 4.00 9.94
CA GLN A 171 3.51 2.62 10.38
C GLN A 171 2.34 2.14 11.23
N PHE A 172 2.01 0.85 11.11
CA PHE A 172 1.05 0.20 11.99
C PHE A 172 1.54 0.18 13.43
N HIS A 173 0.70 0.64 14.35
CA HIS A 173 1.02 0.68 15.79
C HIS A 173 -0.24 0.58 16.65
N GLU A 174 -0.05 0.30 17.94
CA GLU A 174 -1.10 0.34 18.96
C GLU A 174 -1.25 1.78 19.49
N MET A 175 -2.48 2.26 19.62
CA MET A 175 -2.84 3.55 20.20
C MET A 175 -3.98 3.37 21.20
N GLY A 176 -3.65 3.23 22.47
CA GLY A 176 -4.62 2.88 23.51
C GLY A 176 -5.23 1.50 23.24
N ASP A 177 -6.55 1.44 23.10
CA ASP A 177 -7.29 0.21 22.83
C ASP A 177 -7.47 -0.07 21.31
N TYR A 178 -6.85 0.73 20.44
CA TYR A 178 -7.01 0.66 19.00
C TYR A 178 -5.71 0.37 18.29
N TYR A 179 -5.84 -0.09 17.04
CA TYR A 179 -4.76 -0.16 16.07
C TYR A 179 -4.88 0.99 15.08
N VAL A 180 -3.74 1.53 14.68
CA VAL A 180 -3.62 2.60 13.69
C VAL A 180 -2.60 2.20 12.64
N GLY A 181 -2.92 2.42 11.38
CA GLY A 181 -2.03 2.15 10.26
C GLY A 181 -2.61 2.69 8.95
N ARG A 182 -1.77 2.87 7.94
CA ARG A 182 -2.19 3.40 6.63
C ARG A 182 -3.05 2.43 5.82
N SER A 183 -2.92 1.13 6.07
CA SER A 183 -3.55 0.05 5.31
C SER A 183 -4.58 -0.76 6.14
N LEU A 184 -5.25 -0.10 7.07
CA LEU A 184 -6.35 -0.64 7.88
C LEU A 184 -7.72 -0.35 7.25
N ASP A 185 -7.87 -0.53 5.98
CA ASP A 185 -9.13 -0.32 5.28
C ASP A 185 -10.04 -1.56 5.34
#